data_66b27bfb9415db6be2b16e7dcbc4e938
#
_entry.id   66b27bfb9415db6be2b16e7dcbc4e938
#
_cell.length_a   1.000
_cell.length_b   1.000
_cell.length_c   1.000
_cell.angle_alpha   90.00
_cell.angle_beta   90.00
_cell.angle_gamma   90.00
#
_symmetry.space_group_name_H-M   'P 1'
#
loop_
_entity.id
_entity.type
_entity.pdbx_description
1 polymer ?
#
loop_
_entity_poly.entity_id
_entity_poly.type
_entity_poly.pdbx_seq_one_letter_code
_entity_poly.pdbx_strand_id
1 'polypeptide(L)'
;MSNPQKIKFKSVADFLKSLPSGEWETVELLRELIFETVPEVNERLAYNVPFFYRNRRLAFIWPASVPWGNIKEGVALGFMHGNALLETDAKPRSKVVRIVFKSVAEVDRDLVRQFLYEAIYVDDGFNNEGS
;
A
#
# COMPACT_ATOMS: atom_id res chain seq x y z
N MET A 1 22.43 15.94 -0.06
CA MET A 1 22.11 14.78 0.78
C MET A 1 21.99 13.55 -0.08
N SER A 2 22.67 12.48 0.31
CA SER A 2 22.62 11.27 -0.47
C SER A 2 21.25 10.60 -0.33
N ASN A 3 20.81 9.98 -1.40
CA ASN A 3 19.59 9.22 -1.42
C ASN A 3 19.79 7.94 -0.57
N PRO A 4 19.04 7.74 0.54
CA PRO A 4 19.16 6.52 1.32
C PRO A 4 18.74 5.27 0.56
N GLN A 5 17.93 5.43 -0.49
CA GLN A 5 17.58 4.31 -1.36
C GLN A 5 18.66 4.16 -2.44
N LYS A 6 19.79 3.60 -2.05
CA LYS A 6 20.93 3.44 -2.97
C LYS A 6 20.69 2.38 -4.05
N ILE A 7 19.83 1.43 -3.77
CA ILE A 7 19.51 0.35 -4.70
C ILE A 7 18.21 0.71 -5.39
N LYS A 8 18.18 0.51 -6.70
CA LYS A 8 16.96 0.69 -7.47
C LYS A 8 16.51 -0.66 -8.00
N PHE A 9 15.34 -1.09 -7.57
CA PHE A 9 14.77 -2.34 -8.07
C PHE A 9 14.23 -2.15 -9.47
N LYS A 10 14.47 -3.14 -10.33
CA LYS A 10 14.02 -3.08 -11.71
C LYS A 10 12.59 -3.55 -11.88
N SER A 11 12.10 -4.35 -10.94
CA SER A 11 10.77 -4.96 -11.05
C SER A 11 10.25 -5.30 -9.66
N VAL A 12 8.95 -5.58 -9.59
CA VAL A 12 8.35 -6.08 -8.36
C VAL A 12 9.01 -7.38 -7.93
N ALA A 13 9.37 -8.26 -8.88
CA ALA A 13 10.06 -9.50 -8.57
C ALA A 13 11.41 -9.24 -7.87
N ASP A 14 12.18 -8.28 -8.38
CA ASP A 14 13.44 -7.87 -7.74
C ASP A 14 13.21 -7.37 -6.32
N PHE A 15 12.20 -6.53 -6.16
CA PHE A 15 11.83 -6.01 -4.85
C PHE A 15 11.51 -7.15 -3.89
N LEU A 16 10.68 -8.10 -4.31
CA LEU A 16 10.27 -9.21 -3.45
C LEU A 16 11.46 -10.06 -3.02
N LYS A 17 12.40 -10.30 -3.93
CA LYS A 17 13.60 -11.09 -3.63
C LYS A 17 14.48 -10.45 -2.58
N SER A 18 14.41 -9.14 -2.42
CA SER A 18 15.26 -8.40 -1.49
C SER A 18 14.76 -8.46 -0.04
N LEU A 19 13.52 -8.91 0.17
CA LEU A 19 12.87 -8.78 1.47
C LEU A 19 13.29 -9.89 2.44
N PRO A 20 13.47 -9.55 3.71
CA PRO A 20 13.57 -10.59 4.77
C PRO A 20 12.29 -11.44 4.77
N SER A 21 12.41 -12.69 5.18
CA SER A 21 11.30 -13.65 5.08
C SER A 21 10.02 -13.17 5.76
N GLY A 22 10.13 -12.56 6.94
CA GLY A 22 8.94 -12.07 7.65
C GLY A 22 8.22 -10.97 6.92
N GLU A 23 8.98 -10.04 6.33
CA GLU A 23 8.37 -8.97 5.52
C GLU A 23 7.80 -9.53 4.24
N TRP A 24 8.50 -10.46 3.61
CA TRP A 24 8.05 -11.09 2.38
C TRP A 24 6.68 -11.74 2.55
N GLU A 25 6.49 -12.49 3.64
CA GLU A 25 5.22 -13.16 3.90
C GLU A 25 4.07 -12.15 4.03
N THR A 26 4.30 -11.07 4.74
CA THR A 26 3.29 -10.04 4.94
C THR A 26 2.99 -9.32 3.62
N VAL A 27 4.02 -8.96 2.88
CA VAL A 27 3.86 -8.30 1.58
C VAL A 27 3.07 -9.18 0.62
N GLU A 28 3.41 -10.47 0.55
CA GLU A 28 2.71 -11.38 -0.35
C GLU A 28 1.24 -11.53 0.00
N LEU A 29 0.91 -11.61 1.30
CA LEU A 29 -0.49 -11.67 1.70
C LEU A 29 -1.24 -10.40 1.33
N LEU A 30 -0.65 -9.24 1.58
CA LEU A 30 -1.29 -7.97 1.23
C LEU A 30 -1.48 -7.83 -0.28
N ARG A 31 -0.49 -8.23 -1.07
CA ARG A 31 -0.61 -8.22 -2.52
C ARG A 31 -1.75 -9.12 -2.97
N GLU A 32 -1.82 -10.33 -2.42
CA GLU A 32 -2.89 -11.27 -2.74
C GLU A 32 -4.26 -10.67 -2.48
N LEU A 33 -4.43 -10.06 -1.31
CA LEU A 33 -5.70 -9.42 -0.95
C LEU A 33 -6.07 -8.28 -1.91
N ILE A 34 -5.09 -7.50 -2.30
CA ILE A 34 -5.31 -6.39 -3.21
C ILE A 34 -5.72 -6.90 -4.61
N PHE A 35 -4.98 -7.87 -5.13
CA PHE A 35 -5.30 -8.42 -6.46
C PHE A 35 -6.65 -9.14 -6.49
N GLU A 36 -7.02 -9.79 -5.39
CA GLU A 36 -8.32 -10.45 -5.31
C GLU A 36 -9.48 -9.46 -5.21
N THR A 37 -9.26 -8.34 -4.53
CA THR A 37 -10.34 -7.42 -4.14
C THR A 37 -10.54 -6.28 -5.13
N VAL A 38 -9.46 -5.78 -5.72
CA VAL A 38 -9.51 -4.58 -6.55
C VAL A 38 -9.51 -4.95 -8.03
N PRO A 39 -10.63 -4.75 -8.73
CA PRO A 39 -10.69 -5.07 -10.16
C PRO A 39 -9.83 -4.11 -10.97
N GLU A 40 -9.19 -4.62 -12.00
CA GLU A 40 -8.39 -3.82 -12.94
C GLU A 40 -7.21 -3.09 -12.28
N VAL A 41 -6.72 -3.62 -11.16
CA VAL A 41 -5.61 -2.99 -10.46
C VAL A 41 -4.30 -3.19 -11.23
N ASN A 42 -3.48 -2.14 -11.26
CA ASN A 42 -2.14 -2.19 -11.82
C ASN A 42 -1.12 -1.97 -10.70
N GLU A 43 -0.12 -2.83 -10.67
CA GLU A 43 0.96 -2.72 -9.68
C GLU A 43 2.21 -2.17 -10.36
N ARG A 44 2.80 -1.13 -9.80
CA ARG A 44 4.04 -0.53 -10.30
C ARG A 44 4.92 -0.14 -9.13
N LEU A 45 6.23 -0.23 -9.34
CA LEU A 45 7.16 0.28 -8.34
C LEU A 45 7.21 1.80 -8.39
N ALA A 46 7.16 2.42 -7.21
CA ALA A 46 7.49 3.82 -7.02
C ALA A 46 8.21 3.91 -5.69
N TYR A 47 9.30 4.65 -5.62
CA TYR A 47 10.16 4.73 -4.43
C TYR A 47 10.64 3.35 -3.98
N ASN A 48 10.80 2.43 -4.92
CA ASN A 48 11.25 1.04 -4.69
C ASN A 48 10.25 0.16 -3.95
N VAL A 49 8.97 0.55 -3.89
CA VAL A 49 7.92 -0.28 -3.28
C VAL A 49 6.72 -0.38 -4.19
N PRO A 50 5.86 -1.41 -4.01
CA PRO A 50 4.68 -1.55 -4.85
C PRO A 50 3.64 -0.48 -4.56
N PHE A 51 3.22 0.22 -5.60
CA PHE A 51 2.06 1.09 -5.57
C PHE A 51 1.00 0.49 -6.48
N PHE A 52 -0.23 0.63 -6.09
CA PHE A 52 -1.37 0.04 -6.78
C PHE A 52 -2.27 1.14 -7.31
N TYR A 53 -2.58 1.02 -8.60
CA TYR A 53 -3.31 2.03 -9.35
C TYR A 53 -4.58 1.42 -9.95
N ARG A 54 -5.60 2.23 -10.04
CA ARG A 54 -6.82 1.93 -10.78
C ARG A 54 -7.15 3.15 -11.63
N ASN A 55 -8.13 3.96 -11.24
CA ASN A 55 -8.31 5.27 -11.89
C ASN A 55 -7.20 6.22 -11.44
N ARG A 56 -6.82 6.09 -10.19
CA ARG A 56 -5.75 6.88 -9.58
C ARG A 56 -4.89 5.95 -8.73
N ARG A 57 -3.84 6.52 -8.15
CA ARG A 57 -3.02 5.83 -7.17
C ARG A 57 -3.91 5.51 -5.97
N LEU A 58 -4.05 4.24 -5.65
CA LEU A 58 -5.00 3.76 -4.67
C LEU A 58 -4.33 3.44 -3.33
N ALA A 59 -3.27 2.67 -3.37
CA ALA A 59 -2.63 2.13 -2.18
C ALA A 59 -1.17 1.80 -2.45
N PHE A 60 -0.43 1.53 -1.37
CA PHE A 60 0.96 1.07 -1.48
C PHE A 60 1.29 0.13 -0.33
N ILE A 61 2.35 -0.67 -0.53
CA ILE A 61 2.88 -1.56 0.50
C ILE A 61 4.32 -1.15 0.74
N TRP A 62 4.65 -0.79 2.00
CA TRP A 62 5.99 -0.31 2.34
C TRP A 62 6.61 -1.13 3.46
N PRO A 63 7.57 -2.02 3.17
CA PRO A 63 8.28 -2.77 4.20
C PRO A 63 9.29 -1.89 4.95
N ALA A 64 9.51 -2.22 6.22
CA ALA A 64 10.44 -1.46 7.05
C ALA A 64 11.87 -1.48 6.49
N SER A 65 12.25 -2.55 5.79
CA SER A 65 13.60 -2.67 5.23
C SER A 65 13.87 -1.70 4.08
N VAL A 66 12.84 -1.08 3.50
CA VAL A 66 13.02 -0.10 2.43
C VAL A 66 13.05 1.31 3.02
N PRO A 67 14.13 2.07 2.79
CA PRO A 67 14.26 3.42 3.35
C PRO A 67 13.12 4.36 2.93
N TRP A 68 12.93 5.39 3.73
CA TRP A 68 11.95 6.47 3.57
C TRP A 68 10.54 6.17 4.06
N GLY A 69 10.25 4.93 4.44
CA GLY A 69 8.94 4.58 4.97
C GLY A 69 8.72 5.02 6.40
N ASN A 70 9.79 5.27 7.13
CA ASN A 70 9.70 5.65 8.53
C ASN A 70 9.00 4.60 9.39
N ILE A 71 9.26 3.33 9.10
CA ILE A 71 8.64 2.20 9.76
C ILE A 71 9.75 1.42 10.46
N LYS A 72 9.59 1.19 11.76
CA LYS A 72 10.61 0.51 12.56
C LYS A 72 10.70 -0.97 12.26
N GLU A 73 9.57 -1.63 12.10
CA GLU A 73 9.51 -3.05 11.78
C GLU A 73 8.19 -3.36 11.09
N GLY A 74 8.17 -4.45 10.37
CA GLY A 74 6.97 -4.92 9.71
C GLY A 74 6.73 -4.27 8.35
N VAL A 75 5.49 -4.19 7.98
CA VAL A 75 5.06 -3.71 6.67
C VAL A 75 3.87 -2.79 6.81
N ALA A 76 3.92 -1.65 6.16
CA ALA A 76 2.79 -0.73 6.12
C ALA A 76 1.95 -0.95 4.87
N LEU A 77 0.64 -0.95 5.05
CA LEU A 77 -0.31 -0.83 3.95
C LEU A 77 -0.85 0.60 4.02
N GLY A 78 -0.61 1.38 2.99
CA GLY A 78 -1.03 2.76 2.93
C GLY A 78 -2.13 2.96 1.92
N PHE A 79 -3.06 3.86 2.22
CA PHE A 79 -4.14 4.25 1.33
C PHE A 79 -4.00 5.70 0.97
N MET A 80 -3.95 5.99 -0.32
CA MET A 80 -3.99 7.36 -0.82
C MET A 80 -5.38 7.89 -0.56
N HIS A 81 -5.52 9.15 -0.31
CA HIS A 81 -6.83 9.75 -0.02
C HIS A 81 -7.53 9.13 1.20
N GLY A 82 -6.72 8.67 2.19
CA GLY A 82 -7.27 8.02 3.37
C GLY A 82 -8.20 8.91 4.19
N ASN A 83 -8.05 10.23 4.09
CA ASN A 83 -8.94 11.16 4.77
C ASN A 83 -10.36 11.14 4.20
N ALA A 84 -10.57 10.55 3.02
CA ALA A 84 -11.89 10.38 2.44
C ALA A 84 -12.51 9.04 2.81
N LEU A 85 -11.76 8.14 3.45
CA LEU A 85 -12.29 6.88 3.93
C LEU A 85 -13.12 7.12 5.18
N LEU A 86 -14.07 6.23 5.39
CA LEU A 86 -15.02 6.37 6.48
C LEU A 86 -14.36 6.31 7.84
N GLU A 87 -14.84 7.14 8.74
CA GLU A 87 -14.57 7.05 10.17
C GLU A 87 -13.10 7.08 10.54
N THR A 88 -12.27 7.70 9.73
CA THR A 88 -10.89 7.91 10.12
C THR A 88 -10.79 9.22 10.89
N ASP A 89 -9.88 9.25 11.85
CA ASP A 89 -9.57 10.49 12.58
C ASP A 89 -8.54 11.32 11.81
N ALA A 90 -8.25 10.97 10.60
CA ALA A 90 -7.28 11.69 9.79
C ALA A 90 -7.73 13.12 9.58
N LYS A 91 -6.82 14.05 9.77
CA LYS A 91 -7.10 15.47 9.58
C LYS A 91 -7.39 15.72 8.10
N PRO A 92 -8.23 16.73 7.79
CA PRO A 92 -8.61 16.98 6.39
C PRO A 92 -7.46 17.09 5.40
N ARG A 93 -6.32 17.60 5.83
CA ARG A 93 -5.16 17.72 4.96
C ARG A 93 -4.28 16.47 4.91
N SER A 94 -4.58 15.47 5.73
CA SER A 94 -3.85 14.22 5.72
C SER A 94 -4.44 13.31 4.66
N LYS A 95 -3.72 13.13 3.57
CA LYS A 95 -4.23 12.37 2.42
C LYS A 95 -3.84 10.89 2.43
N VAL A 96 -2.93 10.52 3.30
CA VAL A 96 -2.45 9.15 3.37
C VAL A 96 -2.70 8.60 4.76
N VAL A 97 -3.37 7.45 4.81
CA VAL A 97 -3.58 6.71 6.04
C VAL A 97 -2.87 5.37 5.86
N ARG A 98 -2.12 4.94 6.87
CA ARG A 98 -1.44 3.66 6.78
C ARG A 98 -1.63 2.83 8.03
N ILE A 99 -1.59 1.52 7.82
CA ILE A 99 -1.69 0.52 8.89
C ILE A 99 -0.40 -0.29 8.84
N VAL A 100 0.25 -0.45 9.98
CA VAL A 100 1.50 -1.22 10.07
C VAL A 100 1.21 -2.58 10.69
N PHE A 101 1.63 -3.63 9.98
CA PHE A 101 1.54 -5.00 10.49
C PHE A 101 2.94 -5.48 10.80
N LYS A 102 3.19 -5.88 12.04
CA LYS A 102 4.51 -6.34 12.45
C LYS A 102 4.84 -7.72 11.91
N SER A 103 3.81 -8.52 11.64
CA SER A 103 3.95 -9.86 11.07
C SER A 103 2.70 -10.22 10.29
N VAL A 104 2.80 -11.30 9.52
CA VAL A 104 1.65 -11.80 8.75
C VAL A 104 0.49 -12.17 9.67
N ALA A 105 0.78 -12.59 10.89
CA ALA A 105 -0.26 -12.97 11.85
C ALA A 105 -1.13 -11.79 12.28
N GLU A 106 -0.63 -10.57 12.15
CA GLU A 106 -1.39 -9.36 12.51
C GLU A 106 -2.36 -8.92 11.43
N VAL A 107 -2.27 -9.47 10.23
CA VAL A 107 -3.11 -9.03 9.12
C VAL A 107 -4.53 -9.56 9.31
N ASP A 108 -5.45 -8.63 9.54
CA ASP A 108 -6.89 -8.93 9.59
C ASP A 108 -7.41 -8.82 8.16
N ARG A 109 -7.63 -9.97 7.52
CA ARG A 109 -8.00 -10.02 6.10
C ARG A 109 -9.31 -9.31 5.81
N ASP A 110 -10.29 -9.50 6.67
CA ASP A 110 -11.60 -8.88 6.46
C ASP A 110 -11.53 -7.37 6.60
N LEU A 111 -10.77 -6.89 7.56
CA LEU A 111 -10.56 -5.46 7.74
C LEU A 111 -9.85 -4.85 6.54
N VAL A 112 -8.81 -5.53 6.03
CA VAL A 112 -8.09 -5.07 4.85
C VAL A 112 -9.03 -5.00 3.65
N ARG A 113 -9.84 -6.04 3.44
CA ARG A 113 -10.82 -6.04 2.35
C ARG A 113 -11.80 -4.89 2.47
N GLN A 114 -12.26 -4.60 3.70
CA GLN A 114 -13.17 -3.49 3.94
C GLN A 114 -12.54 -2.16 3.53
N PHE A 115 -11.31 -1.91 3.94
CA PHE A 115 -10.61 -0.70 3.54
C PHE A 115 -10.40 -0.63 2.03
N LEU A 116 -10.12 -1.77 1.39
CA LEU A 116 -9.96 -1.80 -0.06
C LEU A 116 -11.28 -1.47 -0.77
N TYR A 117 -12.40 -1.99 -0.30
CA TYR A 117 -13.71 -1.64 -0.88
C TYR A 117 -14.00 -0.14 -0.73
N GLU A 118 -13.67 0.43 0.42
CA GLU A 118 -13.85 1.87 0.62
C GLU A 118 -12.95 2.66 -0.30
N ALA A 119 -11.71 2.22 -0.50
CA ALA A 119 -10.77 2.87 -1.40
C ALA A 119 -11.27 2.81 -2.85
N ILE A 120 -11.84 1.68 -3.26
CA ILE A 120 -12.44 1.53 -4.58
C ILE A 120 -13.58 2.52 -4.76
N TYR A 121 -14.42 2.65 -3.75
CA TYR A 121 -15.55 3.58 -3.79
C TYR A 121 -15.08 5.01 -3.99
N VAL A 122 -14.05 5.41 -3.26
CA VAL A 122 -13.47 6.77 -3.40
C VAL A 122 -12.87 6.94 -4.79
N ASP A 123 -12.16 5.93 -5.28
CA ASP A 123 -11.54 5.96 -6.61
C ASP A 123 -12.58 6.09 -7.72
N ASP A 124 -13.70 5.41 -7.57
CA ASP A 124 -14.80 5.50 -8.53
C ASP A 124 -15.41 6.91 -8.52
N GLY A 125 -15.48 7.54 -7.35
CA GLY A 125 -15.95 8.90 -7.23
C GLY A 125 -15.09 9.89 -8.00
N PHE A 126 -13.77 9.73 -7.94
CA PHE A 126 -12.86 10.56 -8.73
C PHE A 126 -13.11 10.39 -10.23
N ASN A 127 -13.32 9.16 -10.66
CA ASN A 127 -13.58 8.90 -12.06
C ASN A 127 -14.88 9.58 -12.53
N ASN A 128 -15.92 9.47 -11.72
CA ASN A 128 -17.22 10.08 -12.04
C ASN A 128 -17.16 11.60 -12.06
N GLU A 129 -16.43 12.18 -11.13
CA GLU A 129 -16.28 13.64 -11.06
C GLU A 129 -15.47 14.19 -12.21
N GLY A 130 -14.60 13.39 -12.78
CA GLY A 130 -13.75 13.79 -13.88
C GLY A 130 -14.42 13.76 -15.24
N SER A 131 -15.64 13.29 -15.28
CA SER A 131 -16.35 13.12 -16.55
C SER A 131 -17.22 14.32 -16.92
#